data_52e87e9344aa9f4e2e9bd103187cbfc8
#
_entry.id   52e87e9344aa9f4e2e9bd103187cbfc8
#
_cell.length_a   1.000
_cell.length_b   1.000
_cell.length_c   1.000
_cell.angle_alpha   90.00
_cell.angle_beta   90.00
_cell.angle_gamma   90.00
#
_symmetry.space_group_name_H-M   'P 1'
#
loop_
_entity.id
_entity.type
_entity.pdbx_description
1 polymer ?
#
loop_
_entity_poly.entity_id
_entity_poly.type
_entity_poly.pdbx_seq_one_letter_code
_entity_poly.pdbx_strand_id
1 'polypeptide(L)'
;MFYASPQQPAVPPPLRVEVAGLGRILGYTPHHEAKPPMLPLEVPDQGLTPAALLRTYNAEPLRADGITGKGVTVVVFAFDGFDQADLDMFATTFNLPKFVPDVVGGQPEARRGEATMDLEAIHALAPDAKKVLVNARPTVEGDGSYEKIATMMEDAERRYPGAVWSFSIGWGCDKLITAADLAPVRAAVAAAHRKGTTAFNASGDLAGLECKGGQEWSSPPSNDDIGLDAVASMPEMTDVGGTTLSTDAAGGWLAEQSWFDPPLSQGTGGGVSALFERPEWQQDVTVNRGAGQRLTPDIAAVADPFTGVKIVFNQQVVV
;
A
#
# COMPACT_ATOMS: atom_id res chain seq x y z
N MET A 1 2.05 -22.26 7.63
CA MET A 1 3.28 -23.05 7.87
C MET A 1 4.09 -22.96 6.58
N PHE A 2 5.17 -22.19 6.59
CA PHE A 2 6.06 -22.08 5.43
C PHE A 2 7.04 -23.26 5.46
N TYR A 3 7.18 -23.93 4.36
CA TYR A 3 8.23 -24.93 4.19
C TYR A 3 9.32 -24.32 3.31
N ALA A 4 10.44 -23.98 3.89
CA ALA A 4 11.65 -23.72 3.15
C ALA A 4 12.46 -25.01 3.09
N SER A 5 12.94 -25.41 1.92
CA SER A 5 13.90 -26.50 1.84
C SER A 5 15.17 -26.09 2.60
N PRO A 6 15.65 -26.86 3.59
CA PRO A 6 16.90 -26.56 4.27
C PRO A 6 18.12 -26.78 3.38
N GLN A 7 17.93 -27.32 2.19
CA GLN A 7 18.97 -27.54 1.20
C GLN A 7 18.68 -26.73 -0.07
N GLN A 8 19.69 -26.05 -0.55
CA GLN A 8 19.62 -25.37 -1.85
C GLN A 8 19.32 -26.40 -2.93
N PRO A 9 18.26 -26.26 -3.73
CA PRO A 9 17.96 -27.19 -4.80
C PRO A 9 19.11 -27.20 -5.82
N ALA A 10 19.57 -28.39 -6.19
CA ALA A 10 20.60 -28.55 -7.19
C ALA A 10 19.98 -28.86 -8.55
N VAL A 11 20.44 -28.18 -9.59
CA VAL A 11 20.05 -28.49 -10.97
C VAL A 11 20.64 -29.84 -11.33
N PRO A 12 19.82 -30.83 -11.77
CA PRO A 12 20.33 -32.09 -12.28
C PRO A 12 21.35 -31.88 -13.38
N PRO A 13 22.45 -32.65 -13.44
CA PRO A 13 23.51 -32.45 -14.42
C PRO A 13 23.07 -32.28 -15.88
N PRO A 14 22.06 -33.03 -16.38
CA PRO A 14 21.58 -32.85 -17.76
C PRO A 14 20.96 -31.48 -18.07
N LEU A 15 20.46 -30.77 -17.05
CA LEU A 15 19.76 -29.49 -17.22
C LEU A 15 20.63 -28.27 -16.89
N ARG A 16 21.88 -28.48 -16.45
CA ARG A 16 22.77 -27.38 -16.05
C ARG A 16 23.11 -26.40 -17.16
N VAL A 17 22.98 -26.80 -18.43
CA VAL A 17 23.27 -25.96 -19.59
C VAL A 17 22.07 -25.09 -19.96
N GLU A 18 20.85 -25.47 -19.55
CA GLU A 18 19.59 -24.82 -19.92
C GLU A 18 19.01 -23.97 -18.77
N VAL A 19 19.53 -24.11 -17.57
CA VAL A 19 19.02 -23.40 -16.38
C VAL A 19 20.04 -22.37 -15.93
N ALA A 20 19.77 -21.11 -16.20
CA ALA A 20 20.64 -19.98 -15.84
C ALA A 20 20.66 -19.68 -14.33
N GLY A 21 19.70 -20.22 -13.56
CA GLY A 21 19.62 -20.08 -12.11
C GLY A 21 18.37 -20.77 -11.55
N LEU A 22 18.45 -21.20 -10.30
CA LEU A 22 17.28 -21.63 -9.55
C LEU A 22 16.97 -20.51 -8.56
N GLY A 23 15.81 -19.90 -8.71
CA GLY A 23 15.23 -19.06 -7.67
C GLY A 23 14.92 -19.89 -6.42
N ARG A 24 14.71 -19.24 -5.28
CA ARG A 24 14.32 -19.95 -4.06
C ARG A 24 12.99 -20.66 -4.29
N ILE A 25 12.96 -21.96 -4.00
CA ILE A 25 11.72 -22.70 -3.93
C ILE A 25 11.15 -22.46 -2.52
N LEU A 26 10.29 -21.48 -2.40
CA LEU A 26 9.42 -21.36 -1.24
C LEU A 26 8.26 -22.32 -1.48
N GLY A 27 8.31 -23.50 -0.85
CA GLY A 27 7.20 -24.43 -0.89
C GLY A 27 6.05 -23.92 -0.03
N TYR A 28 5.19 -23.11 -0.61
CA TYR A 28 3.86 -22.90 -0.06
C TYR A 28 2.98 -24.06 -0.51
N THR A 29 2.68 -24.97 0.40
CA THR A 29 1.61 -25.94 0.20
C THR A 29 0.38 -25.36 0.87
N PRO A 30 -0.55 -24.75 0.15
CA PRO A 30 -1.85 -24.42 0.72
C PRO A 30 -2.53 -25.74 1.05
N HIS A 31 -2.96 -25.91 2.29
CA HIS A 31 -3.90 -26.95 2.67
C HIS A 31 -5.31 -26.59 2.15
N HIS A 32 -5.44 -26.22 0.88
CA HIS A 32 -6.73 -25.95 0.28
C HIS A 32 -6.84 -26.65 -1.06
N GLU A 33 -8.00 -27.25 -1.21
CA GLU A 33 -8.52 -27.91 -2.38
C GLU A 33 -8.23 -27.11 -3.66
N ALA A 34 -8.17 -27.82 -4.78
CA ALA A 34 -7.79 -27.36 -6.10
C ALA A 34 -7.99 -25.86 -6.32
N LYS A 35 -6.90 -25.13 -6.49
CA LYS A 35 -6.97 -23.72 -6.91
C LYS A 35 -7.85 -23.67 -8.15
N PRO A 36 -8.81 -22.74 -8.21
CA PRO A 36 -9.40 -22.40 -9.50
C PRO A 36 -8.25 -22.10 -10.46
N PRO A 37 -8.40 -22.45 -11.76
CA PRO A 37 -7.38 -22.13 -12.73
C PRO A 37 -7.03 -20.65 -12.58
N MET A 38 -5.75 -20.34 -12.42
CA MET A 38 -5.29 -18.96 -12.43
C MET A 38 -5.72 -18.39 -13.77
N LEU A 39 -6.62 -17.42 -13.73
CA LEU A 39 -6.92 -16.63 -14.93
C LEU A 39 -5.62 -15.94 -15.36
N PRO A 40 -5.35 -15.83 -16.66
CA PRO A 40 -4.22 -15.04 -17.11
C PRO A 40 -4.38 -13.65 -16.50
N LEU A 41 -3.36 -13.21 -15.75
CA LEU A 41 -3.32 -11.88 -15.14
C LEU A 41 -2.96 -10.92 -16.26
N GLU A 42 -3.96 -10.35 -16.89
CA GLU A 42 -3.79 -9.39 -17.97
C GLU A 42 -4.56 -8.11 -17.65
N VAL A 43 -3.90 -7.00 -17.82
CA VAL A 43 -4.51 -5.67 -17.85
C VAL A 43 -4.24 -5.03 -19.23
N PRO A 44 -5.12 -4.13 -19.71
CA PRO A 44 -4.94 -3.49 -21.02
C PRO A 44 -3.62 -2.73 -21.11
N ASP A 45 -2.92 -2.83 -22.25
CA ASP A 45 -1.79 -1.98 -22.61
C ASP A 45 -0.69 -1.85 -21.54
N GLN A 46 -0.40 -2.92 -20.83
CA GLN A 46 0.65 -2.96 -19.80
C GLN A 46 0.39 -1.97 -18.65
N GLY A 47 -0.83 -1.85 -18.20
CA GLY A 47 -1.21 -1.03 -17.04
C GLY A 47 -2.52 -0.29 -17.24
N LEU A 48 -3.20 -0.01 -16.14
CA LEU A 48 -4.50 0.64 -16.14
C LEU A 48 -4.35 2.15 -16.33
N THR A 49 -5.04 2.71 -17.31
CA THR A 49 -5.25 4.17 -17.37
C THR A 49 -6.21 4.61 -16.27
N PRO A 50 -6.26 5.92 -15.91
CA PRO A 50 -7.27 6.44 -15.00
C PRO A 50 -8.71 6.05 -15.36
N ALA A 51 -9.06 6.06 -16.63
CA ALA A 51 -10.38 5.63 -17.10
C ALA A 51 -10.63 4.13 -16.91
N ALA A 52 -9.61 3.30 -17.20
CA ALA A 52 -9.70 1.87 -16.95
C ALA A 52 -9.82 1.55 -15.46
N LEU A 53 -9.06 2.25 -14.59
CA LEU A 53 -9.14 2.10 -13.14
C LEU A 53 -10.56 2.40 -12.61
N LEU A 54 -11.19 3.50 -13.07
CA LEU A 54 -12.57 3.81 -12.73
C LEU A 54 -13.55 2.70 -13.15
N ARG A 55 -13.33 2.13 -14.33
CA ARG A 55 -14.18 1.03 -14.85
C ARG A 55 -13.97 -0.25 -14.06
N THR A 56 -12.73 -0.62 -13.80
CA THR A 56 -12.37 -1.83 -13.06
C THR A 56 -13.06 -1.87 -11.69
N TYR A 57 -13.02 -0.75 -10.97
CA TYR A 57 -13.64 -0.65 -9.65
C TYR A 57 -15.07 -0.09 -9.66
N ASN A 58 -15.71 -0.08 -10.85
CA ASN A 58 -17.09 0.39 -11.03
C ASN A 58 -17.35 1.80 -10.45
N ALA A 59 -16.36 2.67 -10.58
CA ALA A 59 -16.44 4.07 -10.14
C ALA A 59 -16.88 5.05 -11.25
N GLU A 60 -17.03 4.59 -12.50
CA GLU A 60 -17.53 5.40 -13.62
C GLU A 60 -18.92 6.03 -13.32
N PRO A 61 -19.90 5.31 -12.71
CA PRO A 61 -21.18 5.91 -12.36
C PRO A 61 -21.04 7.09 -11.39
N LEU A 62 -20.17 7.00 -10.39
CA LEU A 62 -19.91 8.10 -9.47
C LEU A 62 -19.37 9.34 -10.21
N ARG A 63 -18.47 9.11 -11.15
CA ARG A 63 -17.94 10.18 -12.00
C ARG A 63 -19.02 10.80 -12.88
N ALA A 64 -19.91 10.00 -13.45
CA ALA A 64 -21.04 10.46 -14.27
C ALA A 64 -22.01 11.29 -13.45
N ASP A 65 -22.21 10.96 -12.18
CA ASP A 65 -23.03 11.72 -11.23
C ASP A 65 -22.35 12.99 -10.69
N GLY A 66 -21.14 13.31 -11.17
CA GLY A 66 -20.39 14.49 -10.76
C GLY A 66 -19.68 14.36 -9.42
N ILE A 67 -19.54 13.14 -8.89
CA ILE A 67 -18.78 12.85 -7.67
C ILE A 67 -17.29 12.77 -8.05
N THR A 68 -16.61 13.90 -7.92
CA THR A 68 -15.24 14.12 -8.39
C THR A 68 -14.26 14.48 -7.26
N GLY A 69 -14.71 14.36 -6.02
CA GLY A 69 -13.93 14.77 -4.84
C GLY A 69 -14.04 16.26 -4.52
N LYS A 70 -14.92 17.01 -5.18
CA LYS A 70 -15.10 18.44 -4.94
C LYS A 70 -15.50 18.70 -3.48
N GLY A 71 -14.72 19.58 -2.82
CA GLY A 71 -14.94 19.93 -1.41
C GLY A 71 -14.26 18.98 -0.43
N VAL A 72 -13.62 17.91 -0.91
CA VAL A 72 -12.81 16.99 -0.10
C VAL A 72 -11.34 17.41 -0.15
N THR A 73 -10.64 17.30 0.97
CA THR A 73 -9.18 17.40 1.03
C THR A 73 -8.59 16.02 1.25
N VAL A 74 -7.59 15.64 0.47
CA VAL A 74 -6.78 14.44 0.69
C VAL A 74 -5.38 14.88 1.07
N VAL A 75 -4.90 14.40 2.22
CA VAL A 75 -3.56 14.66 2.75
C VAL A 75 -2.71 13.42 2.55
N VAL A 76 -1.68 13.54 1.73
CA VAL A 76 -0.66 12.51 1.50
C VAL A 76 0.52 12.79 2.41
N PHE A 77 0.88 11.81 3.23
CA PHE A 77 2.08 11.87 4.08
C PHE A 77 3.19 11.09 3.37
N ALA A 78 4.30 11.73 3.05
CA ALA A 78 5.33 11.12 2.23
C ALA A 78 6.75 11.40 2.73
N PHE A 79 7.66 10.45 2.45
CA PHE A 79 9.10 10.60 2.70
C PHE A 79 9.86 11.15 1.50
N ASP A 80 9.21 11.24 0.33
CA ASP A 80 9.76 11.82 -0.88
C ASP A 80 8.88 12.95 -1.44
N GLY A 81 9.39 13.65 -2.43
CA GLY A 81 8.72 14.73 -3.11
C GLY A 81 8.27 14.33 -4.52
N PHE A 82 7.67 15.27 -5.21
CA PHE A 82 7.20 15.14 -6.60
C PHE A 82 7.81 16.19 -7.52
N ASP A 83 7.75 15.96 -8.83
CA ASP A 83 7.99 17.00 -9.84
C ASP A 83 6.66 17.48 -10.40
N GLN A 84 6.42 18.80 -10.38
CA GLN A 84 5.19 19.37 -10.95
C GLN A 84 5.07 19.08 -12.46
N ALA A 85 6.19 18.92 -13.16
CA ALA A 85 6.17 18.58 -14.58
C ALA A 85 5.60 17.18 -14.84
N ASP A 86 5.82 16.22 -13.93
CA ASP A 86 5.23 14.88 -14.01
C ASP A 86 3.70 14.96 -13.81
N LEU A 87 3.24 15.67 -12.79
CA LEU A 87 1.82 15.86 -12.52
C LEU A 87 1.10 16.58 -13.68
N ASP A 88 1.76 17.58 -14.27
CA ASP A 88 1.24 18.32 -15.42
C ASP A 88 1.16 17.43 -16.67
N MET A 89 2.16 16.59 -16.88
CA MET A 89 2.17 15.62 -17.98
C MET A 89 1.12 14.53 -17.78
N PHE A 90 0.96 14.00 -16.55
CA PHE A 90 -0.11 13.06 -16.21
C PHE A 90 -1.49 13.63 -16.54
N ALA A 91 -1.78 14.82 -16.04
CA ALA A 91 -3.06 15.50 -16.31
C ALA A 91 -3.30 15.67 -17.81
N THR A 92 -2.28 16.08 -18.57
CA THR A 92 -2.37 16.27 -20.03
C THR A 92 -2.56 14.94 -20.76
N THR A 93 -1.78 13.92 -20.41
CA THR A 93 -1.79 12.59 -21.05
C THR A 93 -3.15 11.90 -20.91
N PHE A 94 -3.76 12.03 -19.72
CA PHE A 94 -5.02 11.35 -19.42
C PHE A 94 -6.26 12.27 -19.47
N ASN A 95 -6.11 13.46 -20.04
CA ASN A 95 -7.19 14.44 -20.22
C ASN A 95 -7.90 14.78 -18.89
N LEU A 96 -7.11 15.01 -17.84
CA LEU A 96 -7.55 15.45 -16.53
C LEU A 96 -7.23 16.96 -16.34
N PRO A 97 -7.90 17.66 -15.43
CA PRO A 97 -7.55 19.03 -15.10
C PRO A 97 -6.16 19.11 -14.47
N LYS A 98 -5.37 20.13 -14.78
CA LYS A 98 -4.10 20.35 -14.08
C LYS A 98 -4.34 20.72 -12.63
N PHE A 99 -3.40 20.33 -11.76
CA PHE A 99 -3.47 20.59 -10.33
C PHE A 99 -2.08 20.86 -9.75
N VAL A 100 -2.06 21.57 -8.65
CA VAL A 100 -0.86 21.84 -7.87
C VAL A 100 -1.16 21.48 -6.41
N PRO A 101 -0.47 20.50 -5.83
CA PRO A 101 -0.67 20.16 -4.43
C PRO A 101 -0.18 21.28 -3.50
N ASP A 102 -0.88 21.51 -2.39
CA ASP A 102 -0.30 22.26 -1.27
C ASP A 102 0.84 21.43 -0.64
N VAL A 103 1.88 22.09 -0.15
CA VAL A 103 2.99 21.41 0.54
C VAL A 103 3.13 21.95 1.95
N VAL A 104 3.18 21.05 2.92
CA VAL A 104 3.36 21.35 4.35
C VAL A 104 4.69 20.78 4.83
N GLY A 105 5.48 21.58 5.51
CA GLY A 105 6.79 21.19 6.03
C GLY A 105 7.92 21.23 5.00
N GLY A 106 7.67 21.84 3.82
CA GLY A 106 8.61 21.83 2.70
C GLY A 106 8.57 20.51 1.93
N GLN A 107 8.91 20.56 0.66
CA GLN A 107 8.95 19.34 -0.16
C GLN A 107 10.22 18.54 0.16
N PRO A 108 10.12 17.22 0.44
CA PRO A 108 11.30 16.37 0.57
C PRO A 108 12.18 16.43 -0.68
N GLU A 109 13.50 16.37 -0.50
CA GLU A 109 14.45 16.44 -1.62
C GLU A 109 14.46 15.16 -2.46
N ALA A 110 14.31 14.00 -1.80
CA ALA A 110 14.27 12.72 -2.50
C ALA A 110 13.06 12.63 -3.41
N ARG A 111 13.25 12.07 -4.60
CA ARG A 111 12.20 11.83 -5.60
C ARG A 111 12.32 10.37 -6.04
N ARG A 112 11.54 9.51 -5.42
CA ARG A 112 11.56 8.06 -5.65
C ARG A 112 10.34 7.56 -6.41
N GLY A 113 9.35 8.43 -6.60
CA GLY A 113 8.14 8.15 -7.34
C GLY A 113 6.91 7.92 -6.48
N GLU A 114 7.05 7.59 -5.19
CA GLU A 114 5.92 7.26 -4.32
C GLU A 114 4.94 8.44 -4.18
N ALA A 115 5.43 9.61 -3.79
CA ALA A 115 4.57 10.79 -3.66
C ALA A 115 3.92 11.20 -5.01
N THR A 116 4.64 11.01 -6.13
CA THR A 116 4.09 11.25 -7.47
C THR A 116 2.96 10.28 -7.76
N MET A 117 3.17 8.98 -7.53
CA MET A 117 2.17 7.92 -7.73
C MET A 117 0.92 8.17 -6.89
N ASP A 118 1.08 8.47 -5.59
CA ASP A 118 -0.03 8.77 -4.68
C ASP A 118 -0.88 9.94 -5.19
N LEU A 119 -0.22 11.05 -5.55
CA LEU A 119 -0.90 12.26 -6.03
C LEU A 119 -1.63 12.02 -7.35
N GLU A 120 -1.04 11.26 -8.26
CA GLU A 120 -1.63 10.92 -9.56
C GLU A 120 -2.78 9.92 -9.41
N ALA A 121 -2.66 8.90 -8.56
CA ALA A 121 -3.72 7.95 -8.27
C ALA A 121 -4.94 8.64 -7.64
N ILE A 122 -4.72 9.52 -6.67
CA ILE A 122 -5.78 10.34 -6.08
C ILE A 122 -6.43 11.22 -7.16
N HIS A 123 -5.61 11.82 -8.03
CA HIS A 123 -6.11 12.70 -9.09
C HIS A 123 -6.90 11.93 -10.16
N ALA A 124 -6.50 10.71 -10.46
CA ALA A 124 -7.24 9.82 -11.36
C ALA A 124 -8.67 9.57 -10.87
N LEU A 125 -8.84 9.34 -9.56
CA LEU A 125 -10.13 9.01 -8.96
C LEU A 125 -10.92 10.24 -8.50
N ALA A 126 -10.26 11.26 -7.96
CA ALA A 126 -10.86 12.45 -7.38
C ALA A 126 -10.17 13.74 -7.88
N PRO A 127 -10.35 14.10 -9.17
CA PRO A 127 -9.62 15.23 -9.78
C PRO A 127 -9.91 16.57 -9.11
N ASP A 128 -11.12 16.78 -8.59
CA ASP A 128 -11.52 18.03 -7.96
C ASP A 128 -11.25 18.08 -6.44
N ALA A 129 -10.73 16.97 -5.85
CA ALA A 129 -10.28 17.00 -4.47
C ALA A 129 -9.04 17.90 -4.34
N LYS A 130 -8.95 18.62 -3.22
CA LYS A 130 -7.73 19.31 -2.84
C LYS A 130 -6.69 18.28 -2.41
N LYS A 131 -5.49 18.32 -2.98
CA LYS A 131 -4.34 17.46 -2.64
C LYS A 131 -3.36 18.27 -1.80
N VAL A 132 -2.88 17.65 -0.73
CA VAL A 132 -1.89 18.22 0.18
C VAL A 132 -0.80 17.19 0.41
N LEU A 133 0.47 17.56 0.20
CA LEU A 133 1.61 16.75 0.58
C LEU A 133 2.15 17.24 1.93
N VAL A 134 2.26 16.34 2.90
CA VAL A 134 2.91 16.59 4.19
C VAL A 134 4.24 15.87 4.21
N ASN A 135 5.32 16.62 4.46
CA ASN A 135 6.64 16.05 4.62
C ASN A 135 6.74 15.25 5.92
N ALA A 136 6.78 13.92 5.80
CA ALA A 136 6.88 13.00 6.92
C ALA A 136 8.34 12.66 7.31
N ARG A 137 9.35 13.09 6.54
CA ARG A 137 10.77 12.80 6.81
C ARG A 137 11.22 13.12 8.23
N PRO A 138 10.84 14.25 8.85
CA PRO A 138 11.27 14.55 10.21
C PRO A 138 10.84 13.52 11.26
N THR A 139 9.82 12.70 10.98
CA THR A 139 9.34 11.68 11.93
C THR A 139 10.31 10.52 12.12
N VAL A 140 11.19 10.27 11.15
CA VAL A 140 12.19 9.18 11.17
C VAL A 140 13.61 9.67 11.41
N GLU A 141 13.78 10.95 11.75
CA GLU A 141 15.08 11.57 12.02
C GLU A 141 15.28 11.77 13.52
N GLY A 142 16.29 11.12 14.11
CA GLY A 142 16.60 11.18 15.54
C GLY A 142 15.54 10.48 16.41
N ASP A 143 15.56 10.74 17.70
CA ASP A 143 14.71 10.08 18.68
C ASP A 143 13.26 10.63 18.71
N GLY A 144 12.33 9.89 19.32
CA GLY A 144 10.94 10.32 19.55
C GLY A 144 10.07 10.23 18.30
N SER A 145 10.26 9.19 17.48
CA SER A 145 9.54 9.04 16.21
C SER A 145 8.01 9.04 16.37
N TYR A 146 7.47 8.33 17.34
CA TYR A 146 6.00 8.23 17.51
C TYR A 146 5.37 9.52 18.01
N GLU A 147 6.04 10.28 18.86
CA GLU A 147 5.61 11.61 19.27
C GLU A 147 5.64 12.60 18.09
N LYS A 148 6.65 12.50 17.22
CA LYS A 148 6.72 13.30 15.99
C LYS A 148 5.64 12.94 15.00
N ILE A 149 5.33 11.65 14.82
CA ILE A 149 4.22 11.19 14.01
C ILE A 149 2.90 11.76 14.54
N ALA A 150 2.65 11.65 15.85
CA ALA A 150 1.46 12.20 16.48
C ALA A 150 1.35 13.73 16.26
N THR A 151 2.44 14.46 16.48
CA THR A 151 2.49 15.91 16.28
C THR A 151 2.21 16.28 14.81
N MET A 152 2.78 15.54 13.86
CA MET A 152 2.53 15.75 12.43
C MET A 152 1.05 15.52 12.07
N MET A 153 0.43 14.47 12.62
CA MET A 153 -0.98 14.16 12.41
C MET A 153 -1.89 15.24 13.03
N GLU A 154 -1.59 15.70 14.23
CA GLU A 154 -2.31 16.79 14.91
C GLU A 154 -2.20 18.11 14.12
N ASP A 155 -1.04 18.40 13.56
CA ASP A 155 -0.83 19.57 12.71
C ASP A 155 -1.61 19.47 11.41
N ALA A 156 -1.67 18.29 10.78
CA ALA A 156 -2.46 18.05 9.59
C ALA A 156 -3.96 18.23 9.88
N GLU A 157 -4.45 17.64 10.97
CA GLU A 157 -5.86 17.79 11.39
C GLU A 157 -6.23 19.24 11.71
N ARG A 158 -5.34 19.99 12.34
CA ARG A 158 -5.58 21.41 12.63
C ARG A 158 -5.68 22.25 11.36
N ARG A 159 -4.90 21.94 10.33
CA ARG A 159 -4.89 22.67 9.04
C ARG A 159 -5.99 22.25 8.09
N TYR A 160 -6.33 20.96 8.11
CA TYR A 160 -7.26 20.32 7.18
C TYR A 160 -8.22 19.39 7.93
N PRO A 161 -9.11 19.95 8.77
CA PRO A 161 -10.00 19.14 9.59
C PRO A 161 -10.95 18.31 8.72
N GLY A 162 -11.15 17.05 9.11
CA GLY A 162 -12.04 16.13 8.39
C GLY A 162 -11.52 15.71 7.02
N ALA A 163 -10.21 15.79 6.78
CA ALA A 163 -9.59 15.33 5.54
C ALA A 163 -9.53 13.79 5.46
N VAL A 164 -9.31 13.28 4.26
CA VAL A 164 -8.86 11.89 4.05
C VAL A 164 -7.34 11.87 4.15
N TRP A 165 -6.81 11.01 4.99
CA TRP A 165 -5.36 10.81 5.14
C TRP A 165 -4.91 9.56 4.40
N SER A 166 -3.82 9.68 3.65
CA SER A 166 -3.19 8.60 2.90
C SER A 166 -1.73 8.46 3.29
N PHE A 167 -1.36 7.25 3.69
CA PHE A 167 0.00 6.90 4.11
C PHE A 167 0.51 5.74 3.27
N SER A 168 1.44 6.00 2.37
CA SER A 168 2.23 4.98 1.66
C SER A 168 3.60 4.87 2.32
N ILE A 169 3.60 4.69 3.63
CA ILE A 169 4.80 4.66 4.47
C ILE A 169 4.68 3.61 5.57
N GLY A 170 5.80 2.91 5.84
CA GLY A 170 5.93 2.04 7.00
C GLY A 170 6.73 2.73 8.12
N TRP A 171 6.28 2.53 9.36
CA TRP A 171 6.91 3.06 10.56
C TRP A 171 7.38 1.99 11.55
N GLY A 172 7.79 0.86 11.02
CA GLY A 172 8.43 -0.19 11.80
C GLY A 172 7.57 -1.41 12.06
N CYS A 173 8.19 -2.39 12.69
CA CYS A 173 7.62 -3.70 12.93
C CYS A 173 6.84 -3.75 14.24
N ASP A 174 5.64 -4.30 14.21
CA ASP A 174 4.74 -4.45 15.36
C ASP A 174 5.32 -5.34 16.48
N LYS A 175 6.31 -6.19 16.19
CA LYS A 175 6.99 -7.01 17.21
C LYS A 175 8.14 -6.32 17.95
N LEU A 176 8.62 -5.19 17.42
CA LEU A 176 9.77 -4.47 17.97
C LEU A 176 9.38 -3.33 18.90
N ILE A 177 8.08 -3.09 19.07
CA ILE A 177 7.54 -1.99 19.87
C ILE A 177 6.39 -2.50 20.74
N THR A 178 5.90 -1.63 21.60
CA THR A 178 4.75 -1.91 22.46
C THR A 178 3.54 -1.04 22.07
N ALA A 179 2.35 -1.45 22.49
CA ALA A 179 1.15 -0.62 22.31
C ALA A 179 1.25 0.72 23.05
N ALA A 180 2.09 0.80 24.10
CA ALA A 180 2.34 2.05 24.82
C ALA A 180 3.16 3.04 24.00
N ASP A 181 4.11 2.57 23.20
CA ASP A 181 4.92 3.41 22.31
C ASP A 181 4.04 4.09 21.24
N LEU A 182 2.98 3.40 20.79
CA LEU A 182 2.02 3.92 19.81
C LEU A 182 0.91 4.78 20.42
N ALA A 183 0.82 4.90 21.74
CA ALA A 183 -0.27 5.62 22.39
C ALA A 183 -0.43 7.08 21.89
N PRO A 184 0.64 7.87 21.66
CA PRO A 184 0.52 9.22 21.11
C PRO A 184 -0.12 9.23 19.71
N VAL A 185 0.32 8.32 18.82
CA VAL A 185 -0.19 8.20 17.44
C VAL A 185 -1.65 7.80 17.44
N ARG A 186 -2.03 6.80 18.24
CA ARG A 186 -3.41 6.35 18.42
C ARG A 186 -4.32 7.47 18.91
N ALA A 187 -3.85 8.25 19.89
CA ALA A 187 -4.60 9.38 20.39
C ALA A 187 -4.84 10.46 19.32
N ALA A 188 -3.82 10.75 18.50
CA ALA A 188 -3.92 11.71 17.40
C ALA A 188 -4.93 11.24 16.32
N VAL A 189 -4.84 9.99 15.86
CA VAL A 189 -5.77 9.43 14.87
C VAL A 189 -7.20 9.38 15.43
N ALA A 190 -7.39 8.91 16.65
CA ALA A 190 -8.69 8.89 17.30
C ALA A 190 -9.30 10.30 17.47
N ALA A 191 -8.47 11.30 17.72
CA ALA A 191 -8.93 12.70 17.79
C ALA A 191 -9.35 13.23 16.41
N ALA A 192 -8.62 12.86 15.35
CA ALA A 192 -8.93 13.22 13.98
C ALA A 192 -10.24 12.55 13.50
N HIS A 193 -10.45 11.27 13.82
CA HIS A 193 -11.69 10.55 13.51
C HIS A 193 -12.92 11.23 14.10
N ARG A 194 -12.83 11.72 15.35
CA ARG A 194 -13.95 12.47 15.97
C ARG A 194 -14.32 13.75 15.22
N LYS A 195 -13.44 14.25 14.37
CA LYS A 195 -13.68 15.42 13.50
C LYS A 195 -14.02 15.05 12.05
N GLY A 196 -14.15 13.77 11.77
CA GLY A 196 -14.55 13.26 10.46
C GLY A 196 -13.40 12.86 9.54
N THR A 197 -12.15 12.89 10.01
CA THR A 197 -10.99 12.39 9.26
C THR A 197 -11.06 10.87 9.11
N THR A 198 -10.72 10.36 7.94
CA THR A 198 -10.51 8.93 7.69
C THR A 198 -9.06 8.71 7.32
N ALA A 199 -8.40 7.72 7.92
CA ALA A 199 -6.99 7.45 7.71
C ALA A 199 -6.77 6.07 7.09
N PHE A 200 -6.04 6.03 5.97
CA PHE A 200 -5.66 4.84 5.23
C PHE A 200 -4.14 4.69 5.25
N ASN A 201 -3.66 3.49 5.55
CA ASN A 201 -2.24 3.16 5.47
C ASN A 201 -2.03 1.89 4.64
N ALA A 202 -1.01 1.89 3.79
CA ALA A 202 -0.60 0.69 3.10
C ALA A 202 -0.13 -0.39 4.09
N SER A 203 -0.52 -1.64 3.84
CA SER A 203 -0.17 -2.79 4.70
C SER A 203 1.30 -3.20 4.64
N GLY A 204 2.03 -2.70 3.64
CA GLY A 204 3.42 -3.03 3.33
C GLY A 204 3.56 -3.92 2.10
N ASP A 205 4.81 -4.05 1.63
CA ASP A 205 5.18 -4.70 0.37
C ASP A 205 6.02 -5.96 0.56
N LEU A 206 6.20 -6.40 1.80
CA LEU A 206 7.11 -7.49 2.13
C LEU A 206 6.41 -8.84 2.37
N ALA A 207 5.19 -9.01 1.87
CA ALA A 207 4.41 -10.25 1.92
C ALA A 207 4.21 -10.78 3.36
N GLY A 208 3.95 -9.89 4.32
CA GLY A 208 3.79 -10.21 5.73
C GLY A 208 5.12 -10.42 6.48
N LEU A 209 6.24 -10.00 5.89
CA LEU A 209 7.57 -10.02 6.49
C LEU A 209 8.03 -8.61 6.88
N GLU A 210 7.12 -7.77 7.34
CA GLU A 210 7.38 -6.34 7.58
C GLU A 210 8.42 -6.10 8.69
N CYS A 211 8.70 -7.11 9.51
CA CYS A 211 9.78 -7.07 10.49
C CYS A 211 11.18 -7.24 9.89
N LYS A 212 11.29 -7.57 8.61
CA LYS A 212 12.56 -7.62 7.89
C LYS A 212 13.17 -6.24 7.64
N GLY A 213 12.33 -5.20 7.62
CA GLY A 213 12.70 -3.80 7.71
C GLY A 213 13.79 -3.33 6.75
N GLY A 214 13.51 -3.22 5.46
CA GLY A 214 14.44 -2.66 4.48
C GLY A 214 15.75 -3.45 4.28
N GLN A 215 15.89 -4.63 4.90
CA GLN A 215 16.99 -5.53 4.62
C GLN A 215 16.77 -6.17 3.25
N GLU A 216 17.85 -6.21 2.46
CA GLU A 216 17.79 -6.85 1.16
C GLU A 216 17.31 -8.31 1.29
N TRP A 217 16.52 -8.75 0.33
CA TRP A 217 15.98 -10.09 0.21
C TRP A 217 17.06 -11.20 0.03
N SER A 218 18.33 -10.85 0.16
CA SER A 218 19.49 -11.73 0.02
C SER A 218 19.55 -12.84 1.06
N SER A 219 18.91 -12.66 2.22
CA SER A 219 18.85 -13.70 3.27
C SER A 219 17.51 -14.43 3.24
N PRO A 220 17.47 -15.76 3.53
CA PRO A 220 16.21 -16.47 3.67
C PRO A 220 15.33 -15.80 4.73
N PRO A 221 14.00 -15.70 4.51
CA PRO A 221 13.10 -15.23 5.55
C PRO A 221 13.17 -16.15 6.77
N SER A 222 13.14 -15.55 7.94
CA SER A 222 13.06 -16.24 9.23
C SER A 222 11.68 -16.00 9.86
N ASN A 223 11.36 -16.73 10.94
CA ASN A 223 10.14 -16.47 11.70
C ASN A 223 10.15 -15.10 12.39
N ASP A 224 11.33 -14.53 12.60
CA ASP A 224 11.48 -13.21 13.23
C ASP A 224 11.13 -12.08 12.25
N ASP A 225 11.22 -12.33 10.94
CA ASP A 225 10.86 -11.38 9.89
C ASP A 225 9.35 -11.23 9.71
N ILE A 226 8.56 -12.24 10.16
CA ILE A 226 7.10 -12.20 10.06
C ILE A 226 6.58 -11.14 11.00
N GLY A 227 5.75 -10.23 10.50
CA GLY A 227 5.10 -9.17 11.29
C GLY A 227 4.38 -8.18 10.40
N LEU A 228 3.85 -7.15 11.01
CA LEU A 228 3.07 -6.09 10.38
C LEU A 228 3.77 -4.74 10.57
N ASP A 229 3.45 -3.79 9.71
CA ASP A 229 3.74 -2.40 10.04
C ASP A 229 2.96 -1.98 11.29
N ALA A 230 3.67 -1.34 12.20
CA ALA A 230 3.14 -1.03 13.52
C ALA A 230 1.98 -0.02 13.48
N VAL A 231 2.10 1.02 12.65
CA VAL A 231 1.09 2.09 12.54
C VAL A 231 -0.08 1.63 11.69
N ALA A 232 0.17 0.93 10.58
CA ALA A 232 -0.88 0.37 9.74
C ALA A 232 -1.76 -0.63 10.50
N SER A 233 -1.16 -1.42 11.40
CA SER A 233 -1.89 -2.44 12.20
C SER A 233 -2.77 -1.88 13.32
N MET A 234 -2.73 -0.56 13.60
CA MET A 234 -3.57 0.06 14.64
C MET A 234 -5.07 -0.09 14.32
N PRO A 235 -5.93 -0.36 15.31
CA PRO A 235 -7.37 -0.42 15.09
C PRO A 235 -8.01 0.87 14.58
N GLU A 236 -7.35 2.00 14.79
CA GLU A 236 -7.78 3.32 14.34
C GLU A 236 -7.38 3.61 12.87
N MET A 237 -6.56 2.76 12.25
CA MET A 237 -6.15 2.85 10.85
C MET A 237 -7.00 1.93 9.97
N THR A 238 -7.31 2.36 8.76
CA THR A 238 -7.77 1.45 7.71
C THR A 238 -6.53 0.92 6.98
N ASP A 239 -6.22 -0.34 7.23
CA ASP A 239 -5.08 -1.02 6.62
C ASP A 239 -5.45 -1.51 5.22
N VAL A 240 -4.66 -1.10 4.21
CA VAL A 240 -4.94 -1.37 2.79
C VAL A 240 -3.91 -2.34 2.23
N GLY A 241 -4.37 -3.53 1.87
CA GLY A 241 -3.57 -4.55 1.21
C GLY A 241 -3.49 -4.37 -0.30
N GLY A 242 -2.55 -5.10 -0.90
CA GLY A 242 -2.31 -5.11 -2.33
C GLY A 242 -2.87 -6.34 -3.04
N THR A 243 -3.39 -6.16 -4.25
CA THR A 243 -3.85 -7.24 -5.11
C THR A 243 -3.13 -7.25 -6.45
N THR A 244 -3.07 -8.43 -7.05
CA THR A 244 -2.80 -8.64 -8.47
C THR A 244 -4.14 -8.73 -9.18
N LEU A 245 -4.33 -7.94 -10.22
CA LEU A 245 -5.60 -7.74 -10.90
C LEU A 245 -5.61 -8.42 -12.28
N SER A 246 -6.78 -8.88 -12.70
CA SER A 246 -7.07 -9.28 -14.07
C SER A 246 -8.31 -8.56 -14.57
N THR A 247 -8.23 -8.03 -15.80
CA THR A 247 -9.34 -7.32 -16.44
C THR A 247 -9.61 -7.89 -17.83
N ASP A 248 -10.78 -7.62 -18.36
CA ASP A 248 -11.03 -7.81 -19.80
C ASP A 248 -10.30 -6.75 -20.63
N ALA A 249 -10.35 -6.89 -21.95
CA ALA A 249 -9.71 -5.96 -22.89
C ALA A 249 -10.26 -4.52 -22.82
N ALA A 250 -11.42 -4.32 -22.20
CA ALA A 250 -12.03 -3.01 -22.00
C ALA A 250 -11.72 -2.41 -20.61
N GLY A 251 -10.97 -3.13 -19.76
CA GLY A 251 -10.66 -2.75 -18.39
C GLY A 251 -11.77 -3.11 -17.38
N GLY A 252 -12.72 -3.96 -17.76
CA GLY A 252 -13.71 -4.49 -16.82
C GLY A 252 -13.08 -5.54 -15.89
N TRP A 253 -13.39 -5.50 -14.61
CA TRP A 253 -12.89 -6.42 -13.60
C TRP A 253 -13.24 -7.89 -13.93
N LEU A 254 -12.28 -8.78 -13.86
CA LEU A 254 -12.48 -10.22 -14.00
C LEU A 254 -12.14 -10.98 -12.73
N ALA A 255 -11.00 -10.69 -12.13
CA ALA A 255 -10.53 -11.35 -10.92
C ALA A 255 -9.47 -10.52 -10.19
N GLU A 256 -9.38 -10.73 -8.89
CA GLU A 256 -8.31 -10.24 -8.04
C GLU A 256 -7.81 -11.34 -7.11
N GLN A 257 -6.52 -11.33 -6.85
CA GLN A 257 -5.89 -12.21 -5.87
C GLN A 257 -4.88 -11.41 -5.05
N SER A 258 -4.52 -11.89 -3.88
CA SER A 258 -3.46 -11.28 -3.09
C SER A 258 -2.20 -11.13 -3.92
N TRP A 259 -1.63 -9.93 -3.93
CA TRP A 259 -0.37 -9.67 -4.61
C TRP A 259 0.76 -10.46 -3.96
N PHE A 260 1.47 -11.23 -4.75
CA PHE A 260 2.70 -11.91 -4.36
C PHE A 260 3.54 -12.21 -5.59
N ASP A 261 4.70 -11.59 -5.65
CA ASP A 261 5.67 -11.73 -6.73
C ASP A 261 6.92 -12.48 -6.25
N PRO A 262 6.97 -13.81 -6.41
CA PRO A 262 8.07 -14.61 -5.90
C PRO A 262 9.46 -14.21 -6.39
N PRO A 263 9.66 -13.85 -7.69
CA PRO A 263 10.99 -13.47 -8.17
C PRO A 263 11.52 -12.20 -7.53
N LEU A 264 10.63 -11.23 -7.27
CA LEU A 264 10.96 -9.96 -6.63
C LEU A 264 10.88 -10.05 -5.11
N SER A 265 10.32 -11.14 -4.57
CA SER A 265 10.04 -11.30 -3.14
C SER A 265 9.22 -10.13 -2.57
N GLN A 266 8.32 -9.60 -3.35
CA GLN A 266 7.38 -8.55 -2.98
C GLN A 266 5.98 -9.13 -2.87
N GLY A 267 5.11 -8.45 -2.15
CA GLY A 267 3.74 -8.88 -1.97
C GLY A 267 3.04 -8.08 -0.89
N THR A 268 1.72 -8.21 -0.86
CA THR A 268 0.90 -7.49 0.11
C THR A 268 1.29 -7.82 1.54
N GLY A 269 1.42 -6.81 2.38
CA GLY A 269 1.42 -6.98 3.82
C GLY A 269 0.10 -7.54 4.31
N GLY A 270 0.08 -7.98 5.54
CA GLY A 270 -1.11 -8.50 6.20
C GLY A 270 -0.82 -9.67 7.12
N GLY A 271 -1.74 -9.93 8.03
CA GLY A 271 -1.59 -10.99 9.01
C GLY A 271 -2.34 -10.76 10.31
N VAL A 272 -1.73 -11.17 11.41
CA VAL A 272 -2.29 -11.10 12.76
C VAL A 272 -1.38 -10.18 13.59
N SER A 273 -1.93 -9.11 14.14
CA SER A 273 -1.18 -8.17 14.95
C SER A 273 -0.61 -8.82 16.21
N ALA A 274 0.64 -8.50 16.51
CA ALA A 274 1.27 -8.84 17.78
C ALA A 274 0.90 -7.87 18.91
N LEU A 275 0.35 -6.68 18.57
CA LEU A 275 0.13 -5.58 19.51
C LEU A 275 -1.32 -5.40 19.94
N PHE A 276 -2.28 -5.64 19.03
CA PHE A 276 -3.64 -5.20 19.22
C PHE A 276 -4.62 -6.35 19.31
N GLU A 277 -5.57 -6.22 20.22
CA GLU A 277 -6.73 -7.09 20.30
C GLU A 277 -7.65 -6.86 19.10
N ARG A 278 -8.45 -7.87 18.79
CA ARG A 278 -9.44 -7.81 17.71
C ARG A 278 -10.50 -6.78 18.06
N PRO A 279 -10.67 -5.75 17.23
CA PRO A 279 -11.71 -4.75 17.46
C PRO A 279 -13.12 -5.33 17.26
N GLU A 280 -14.12 -4.69 17.84
CA GLU A 280 -15.51 -5.15 17.81
C GLU A 280 -16.02 -5.37 16.37
N TRP A 281 -15.66 -4.49 15.46
CA TRP A 281 -16.05 -4.57 14.04
C TRP A 281 -15.39 -5.71 13.26
N GLN A 282 -14.42 -6.43 13.82
CA GLN A 282 -13.81 -7.65 13.25
C GLN A 282 -14.29 -8.94 13.93
N GLN A 283 -15.20 -8.90 14.89
CA GLN A 283 -15.58 -10.09 15.67
C GLN A 283 -16.24 -11.18 14.82
N ASP A 284 -16.96 -10.79 13.77
CA ASP A 284 -17.62 -11.71 12.85
C ASP A 284 -16.69 -12.32 11.79
N VAL A 285 -15.43 -11.89 11.74
CA VAL A 285 -14.45 -12.44 10.79
C VAL A 285 -13.97 -13.80 11.28
N THR A 286 -14.36 -14.85 10.56
CA THR A 286 -13.97 -16.23 10.90
C THR A 286 -12.63 -16.57 10.24
N VAL A 287 -11.59 -16.72 11.03
CA VAL A 287 -10.28 -17.21 10.60
C VAL A 287 -9.75 -18.27 11.57
N ASN A 288 -9.03 -19.24 11.05
CA ASN A 288 -8.49 -20.35 11.85
C ASN A 288 -7.29 -19.95 12.72
N ARG A 289 -6.79 -18.72 12.62
CA ARG A 289 -5.63 -18.20 13.34
C ARG A 289 -5.92 -16.82 13.92
N GLY A 290 -5.16 -16.42 14.95
CA GLY A 290 -5.27 -15.10 15.53
C GLY A 290 -6.59 -14.87 16.27
N ALA A 291 -7.10 -15.89 16.97
CA ALA A 291 -8.28 -15.72 17.83
C ALA A 291 -8.02 -14.61 18.85
N GLY A 292 -8.80 -13.54 18.78
CA GLY A 292 -8.71 -12.42 19.70
C GLY A 292 -7.73 -11.30 19.32
N GLN A 293 -6.95 -11.45 18.23
CA GLN A 293 -6.07 -10.36 17.75
C GLN A 293 -6.64 -9.66 16.51
N ARG A 294 -6.22 -8.39 16.32
CA ARG A 294 -6.46 -7.59 15.12
C ARG A 294 -5.95 -8.30 13.88
N LEU A 295 -6.75 -8.33 12.84
CA LEU A 295 -6.42 -8.90 11.53
C LEU A 295 -6.23 -7.78 10.52
N THR A 296 -5.26 -7.90 9.62
CA THR A 296 -5.00 -6.99 8.51
C THR A 296 -4.79 -7.75 7.21
N PRO A 297 -5.01 -7.12 6.05
CA PRO A 297 -5.58 -5.79 5.84
C PRO A 297 -7.10 -5.77 6.03
N ASP A 298 -7.69 -4.56 6.09
CA ASP A 298 -9.14 -4.34 6.16
C ASP A 298 -9.80 -4.38 4.79
N ILE A 299 -9.13 -3.77 3.82
CA ILE A 299 -9.51 -3.71 2.41
C ILE A 299 -8.27 -3.96 1.55
N ALA A 300 -8.46 -4.19 0.26
CA ALA A 300 -7.36 -4.31 -0.68
C ALA A 300 -7.73 -3.74 -2.05
N ALA A 301 -6.72 -3.29 -2.79
CA ALA A 301 -6.84 -2.84 -4.17
C ALA A 301 -5.56 -3.17 -4.94
N VAL A 302 -5.57 -2.96 -6.26
CA VAL A 302 -4.42 -3.24 -7.12
C VAL A 302 -3.15 -2.53 -6.62
N ALA A 303 -2.09 -3.32 -6.48
CA ALA A 303 -0.77 -2.84 -6.06
C ALA A 303 0.38 -3.54 -6.80
N ASP A 304 0.13 -4.68 -7.44
CA ASP A 304 1.12 -5.42 -8.20
C ASP A 304 1.63 -4.57 -9.37
N PRO A 305 2.95 -4.30 -9.47
CA PRO A 305 3.52 -3.51 -10.55
C PRO A 305 3.25 -4.08 -11.96
N PHE A 306 3.04 -5.38 -12.07
CA PHE A 306 2.73 -6.02 -13.36
C PHE A 306 1.28 -5.83 -13.81
N THR A 307 0.39 -5.48 -12.92
CA THR A 307 -1.02 -5.23 -13.21
C THR A 307 -1.48 -3.85 -12.73
N GLY A 308 -0.53 -2.98 -12.45
CA GLY A 308 -0.72 -1.69 -11.81
C GLY A 308 -1.35 -0.61 -12.69
N VAL A 309 -1.31 0.59 -12.19
CA VAL A 309 -1.83 1.78 -12.84
C VAL A 309 -0.72 2.55 -13.57
N LYS A 310 -1.07 3.18 -14.68
CA LYS A 310 -0.15 4.08 -15.40
C LYS A 310 0.00 5.38 -14.63
N ILE A 311 1.24 5.73 -14.36
CA ILE A 311 1.65 7.00 -13.78
C ILE A 311 2.64 7.72 -14.70
N VAL A 312 2.97 8.96 -14.40
CA VAL A 312 4.05 9.69 -15.05
C VAL A 312 5.16 9.94 -14.04
N PHE A 313 6.32 9.39 -14.32
CA PHE A 313 7.50 9.59 -13.48
C PHE A 313 8.72 9.89 -14.36
N ASN A 314 9.51 10.91 -13.99
CA ASN A 314 10.61 11.42 -14.81
C ASN A 314 10.18 11.75 -16.26
N GLN A 315 8.99 12.32 -16.41
CA GLN A 315 8.38 12.69 -17.70
C GLN A 315 8.22 11.52 -18.68
N GLN A 316 8.00 10.33 -18.12
CA GLN A 316 7.68 9.10 -18.87
C GLN A 316 6.46 8.43 -18.27
N VAL A 317 5.61 7.86 -19.13
CA VAL A 317 4.50 7.02 -18.67
C VAL A 317 5.08 5.66 -18.29
N VAL A 318 4.87 5.25 -17.06
CA VAL A 318 5.31 3.96 -16.49
C VAL A 318 4.17 3.28 -15.74
N VAL A 319 4.36 2.03 -15.37
CA VAL A 319 3.45 1.27 -14.50
C VAL A 319 4.17 0.94 -13.22
#